data_26c6b840391d6d8121a4729f521a911a
#
_entry.id   26c6b840391d6d8121a4729f521a911a
#
_cell.length_a   1.000
_cell.length_b   1.000
_cell.length_c   1.000
_cell.angle_alpha   90.00
_cell.angle_beta   90.00
_cell.angle_gamma   90.00
#
_symmetry.space_group_name_H-M   'P 1'
#
loop_
_entity.id
_entity.type
_entity.pdbx_description
1 polymer ?
#
loop_
_entity_poly.entity_id
_entity_poly.type
_entity_poly.pdbx_seq_one_letter_code
_entity_poly.pdbx_strand_id
1 'polypeptide(L)'
;DNKLIQPENVFCVVKTEKSLENIKKNYKHNINVYRSGSKESKIIWDCQYKLLSIKPQQFNDISETHHIKNKDNLIVSILAGVSINRLSQKFPNHKCVRVVTNIPITIGKGVTGISWGKEITEDQKQFTKKLFENTSKIYEFTEDYLDIFLALTSSGPAIIALIIEALSDE
;
A
#
# COMPACT_ATOMS: atom_id res chain seq x y z
N ASP A 1 7.24 4.52 19.62
CA ASP A 1 7.00 5.58 18.62
C ASP A 1 8.12 5.60 17.58
N ASN A 2 8.12 4.66 16.65
CA ASN A 2 9.00 4.73 15.48
C ASN A 2 8.38 5.72 14.47
N LYS A 3 8.71 7.01 14.63
CA LYS A 3 8.27 8.05 13.70
C LYS A 3 9.07 7.96 12.41
N LEU A 4 8.69 7.03 11.52
CA LEU A 4 9.29 6.92 10.20
C LEU A 4 9.04 8.19 9.36
N ILE A 5 7.85 8.77 9.50
CA ILE A 5 7.44 9.99 8.80
C ILE A 5 6.76 10.90 9.82
N GLN A 6 7.07 12.19 9.79
CA GLN A 6 6.33 13.16 10.59
C GLN A 6 4.91 13.32 10.04
N PRO A 7 3.87 13.39 10.90
CA PRO A 7 2.47 13.43 10.45
C PRO A 7 2.17 14.53 9.44
N GLU A 8 2.77 15.70 9.57
CA GLU A 8 2.62 16.83 8.66
C GLU A 8 3.14 16.57 7.24
N ASN A 9 4.01 15.56 7.07
CA ASN A 9 4.53 15.12 5.78
C ASN A 9 3.71 13.96 5.18
N VAL A 10 2.60 13.57 5.83
CA VAL A 10 1.68 12.56 5.31
C VAL A 10 0.53 13.23 4.59
N PHE A 11 0.35 12.89 3.32
CA PHE A 11 -0.72 13.38 2.46
C PHE A 11 -1.63 12.22 2.09
N CYS A 12 -2.90 12.29 2.47
CA CYS A 12 -3.90 11.27 2.19
C CYS A 12 -4.94 11.83 1.20
N VAL A 13 -5.20 11.11 0.12
CA VAL A 13 -6.25 11.47 -0.85
C VAL A 13 -7.31 10.39 -0.88
N VAL A 14 -8.55 10.80 -0.67
CA VAL A 14 -9.72 9.91 -0.63
C VAL A 14 -10.78 10.30 -1.64
N LYS A 15 -11.57 9.33 -2.10
CA LYS A 15 -12.58 9.54 -3.15
C LYS A 15 -13.84 10.26 -2.63
N THR A 16 -14.26 10.00 -1.39
CA THR A 16 -15.55 10.47 -0.86
C THR A 16 -15.39 11.41 0.32
N GLU A 17 -16.34 12.34 0.49
CA GLU A 17 -16.41 13.24 1.64
C GLU A 17 -16.52 12.46 2.95
N LYS A 18 -17.37 11.44 2.99
CA LYS A 18 -17.50 10.54 4.15
C LYS A 18 -16.16 9.94 4.58
N SER A 19 -15.31 9.51 3.64
CA SER A 19 -13.99 8.98 3.97
C SER A 19 -13.06 10.07 4.50
N LEU A 20 -13.14 11.28 3.97
CA LEU A 20 -12.38 12.44 4.43
C LEU A 20 -12.73 12.79 5.87
N GLU A 21 -14.03 12.92 6.18
CA GLU A 21 -14.52 13.20 7.53
C GLU A 21 -14.14 12.09 8.52
N ASN A 22 -14.28 10.82 8.10
CA ASN A 22 -13.92 9.68 8.93
C ASN A 22 -12.44 9.66 9.31
N ILE A 23 -11.54 9.95 8.36
CA ILE A 23 -10.12 10.03 8.64
C ILE A 23 -9.84 11.21 9.60
N LYS A 24 -10.37 12.40 9.33
CA LYS A 24 -10.19 13.57 10.18
C LYS A 24 -10.69 13.34 11.62
N LYS A 25 -11.78 12.60 11.78
CA LYS A 25 -12.36 12.28 13.08
C LYS A 25 -11.55 11.25 13.87
N ASN A 26 -11.03 10.22 13.20
CA ASN A 26 -10.44 9.07 13.85
C ASN A 26 -8.92 9.17 14.03
N TYR A 27 -8.24 9.99 13.22
CA TYR A 27 -6.81 10.19 13.35
C TYR A 27 -6.51 11.42 14.22
N LYS A 28 -5.84 11.17 15.36
CA LYS A 28 -5.44 12.22 16.33
C LYS A 28 -4.22 13.02 15.87
N HIS A 29 -3.52 12.58 14.84
CA HIS A 29 -2.33 13.25 14.31
C HIS A 29 -2.71 14.22 13.20
N ASN A 30 -1.96 15.31 13.09
CA ASN A 30 -2.19 16.36 12.10
C ASN A 30 -1.66 15.92 10.72
N ILE A 31 -2.39 15.02 10.03
CA ILE A 31 -2.10 14.61 8.67
C ILE A 31 -2.89 15.44 7.66
N ASN A 32 -2.36 15.59 6.45
CA ASN A 32 -3.03 16.32 5.39
C ASN A 32 -4.00 15.38 4.65
N VAL A 33 -5.30 15.69 4.67
CA VAL A 33 -6.32 14.87 4.01
C VAL A 33 -7.09 15.69 2.99
N TYR A 34 -7.11 15.22 1.74
CA TYR A 34 -7.75 15.88 0.63
C TYR A 34 -8.74 14.97 -0.09
N ARG A 35 -9.76 15.58 -0.69
CA ARG A 35 -10.66 14.88 -1.58
C ARG A 35 -10.04 14.78 -2.97
N SER A 36 -10.17 13.62 -3.60
CA SER A 36 -9.76 13.42 -4.99
C SER A 36 -10.45 14.41 -5.92
N GLY A 37 -9.69 15.00 -6.83
CA GLY A 37 -10.15 16.03 -7.77
C GLY A 37 -10.06 17.47 -7.23
N SER A 38 -9.73 17.69 -5.95
CA SER A 38 -9.41 19.04 -5.47
C SER A 38 -8.04 19.51 -6.01
N LYS A 39 -7.80 20.82 -6.01
CA LYS A 39 -6.50 21.38 -6.43
C LYS A 39 -5.37 20.89 -5.53
N GLU A 40 -5.63 20.82 -4.24
CA GLU A 40 -4.69 20.41 -3.20
C GLU A 40 -4.33 18.93 -3.31
N SER A 41 -5.25 18.08 -3.81
CA SER A 41 -4.98 16.64 -3.96
C SER A 41 -3.84 16.32 -4.93
N LYS A 42 -3.46 17.28 -5.78
CA LYS A 42 -2.37 17.12 -6.75
C LYS A 42 -1.00 17.00 -6.10
N ILE A 43 -0.84 17.48 -4.85
CA ILE A 43 0.42 17.42 -4.09
C ILE A 43 0.95 16.00 -3.93
N ILE A 44 0.08 14.97 -3.96
CA ILE A 44 0.51 13.58 -3.87
C ILE A 44 1.48 13.17 -4.98
N TRP A 45 1.38 13.81 -6.14
CA TRP A 45 2.25 13.50 -7.27
C TRP A 45 3.66 14.08 -7.10
N ASP A 46 3.82 15.09 -6.25
CA ASP A 46 5.12 15.68 -5.90
C ASP A 46 5.82 14.93 -4.74
N CYS A 47 5.10 14.06 -4.02
CA CYS A 47 5.71 13.24 -2.97
C CYS A 47 6.70 12.24 -3.58
N GLN A 48 7.83 12.02 -2.90
CA GLN A 48 8.82 11.03 -3.32
C GLN A 48 8.29 9.60 -3.21
N TYR A 49 7.53 9.29 -2.16
CA TYR A 49 6.95 7.98 -1.89
C TYR A 49 5.43 8.04 -1.95
N LYS A 50 4.83 7.14 -2.68
CA LYS A 50 3.37 7.05 -2.87
C LYS A 50 2.89 5.65 -2.53
N LEU A 51 1.95 5.53 -1.59
CA LEU A 51 1.29 4.26 -1.27
C LEU A 51 -0.05 4.18 -1.99
N LEU A 52 -0.20 3.24 -2.91
CA LEU A 52 -1.50 2.93 -3.52
C LEU A 52 -2.27 1.95 -2.66
N SER A 53 -3.29 2.47 -1.95
CA SER A 53 -4.17 1.71 -1.06
C SER A 53 -5.64 1.93 -1.46
N ILE A 54 -5.98 1.57 -2.67
CA ILE A 54 -7.33 1.66 -3.24
C ILE A 54 -7.85 0.27 -3.61
N LYS A 55 -9.12 0.15 -3.96
CA LYS A 55 -9.64 -1.10 -4.53
C LYS A 55 -9.06 -1.33 -5.93
N PRO A 56 -8.67 -2.55 -6.32
CA PRO A 56 -8.10 -2.84 -7.64
C PRO A 56 -8.96 -2.35 -8.81
N GLN A 57 -10.29 -2.37 -8.66
CA GLN A 57 -11.25 -1.88 -9.66
C GLN A 57 -11.11 -0.38 -9.94
N GLN A 58 -10.59 0.38 -8.98
CA GLN A 58 -10.38 1.83 -9.11
C GLN A 58 -9.01 2.18 -9.72
N PHE A 59 -8.19 1.18 -10.00
CA PHE A 59 -6.84 1.41 -10.52
C PHE A 59 -6.84 2.20 -11.83
N ASN A 60 -7.79 1.90 -12.72
CA ASN A 60 -7.89 2.59 -14.01
C ASN A 60 -8.35 4.04 -13.88
N ASP A 61 -9.08 4.39 -12.81
CA ASP A 61 -9.59 5.74 -12.57
C ASP A 61 -8.50 6.73 -12.13
N ILE A 62 -7.35 6.23 -11.66
CA ILE A 62 -6.24 7.10 -11.28
C ILE A 62 -5.55 7.61 -12.54
N SER A 63 -5.37 8.90 -12.62
CA SER A 63 -4.53 9.54 -13.63
C SER A 63 -3.48 10.40 -12.97
N GLU A 64 -2.25 10.29 -13.46
CA GLU A 64 -1.18 11.21 -13.12
C GLU A 64 -1.46 12.56 -13.78
N THR A 65 -1.65 13.61 -12.98
CA THR A 65 -2.09 14.91 -13.49
C THR A 65 -0.97 15.94 -13.64
N HIS A 66 0.28 15.56 -13.33
CA HIS A 66 1.42 16.49 -13.34
C HIS A 66 2.66 15.90 -13.99
N HIS A 67 3.44 16.79 -14.62
CA HIS A 67 4.82 16.48 -15.00
C HIS A 67 5.68 16.32 -13.73
N ILE A 68 6.07 15.09 -13.46
CA ILE A 68 6.92 14.76 -12.33
C ILE A 68 8.33 15.28 -12.62
N LYS A 69 8.81 16.15 -11.76
CA LYS A 69 10.15 16.73 -11.87
C LYS A 69 11.25 15.80 -11.36
N ASN A 70 10.90 14.84 -10.49
CA ASN A 70 11.86 13.96 -9.83
C ASN A 70 11.78 12.53 -10.41
N LYS A 71 12.92 12.01 -10.90
CA LYS A 71 13.02 10.64 -11.44
C LYS A 71 13.09 9.55 -10.36
N ASP A 72 13.26 9.92 -9.09
CA ASP A 72 13.37 8.98 -7.97
C ASP A 72 12.06 8.71 -7.21
N ASN A 73 10.94 8.98 -7.86
CA ASN A 73 9.63 8.72 -7.30
C ASN A 73 9.31 7.23 -7.23
N LEU A 74 8.84 6.79 -6.08
CA LEU A 74 8.45 5.40 -5.83
C LEU A 74 6.94 5.26 -5.61
N ILE A 75 6.34 4.30 -6.28
CA ILE A 75 5.00 3.80 -5.99
C ILE A 75 5.13 2.46 -5.28
N VAL A 76 4.60 2.37 -4.08
CA VAL A 76 4.38 1.14 -3.32
C VAL A 76 2.92 0.77 -3.46
N SER A 77 2.63 -0.32 -4.15
CA SER A 77 1.24 -0.76 -4.41
C SER A 77 0.89 -1.95 -3.55
N ILE A 78 -0.20 -1.83 -2.76
CA ILE A 78 -0.81 -2.95 -2.02
C ILE A 78 -2.06 -3.51 -2.72
N LEU A 79 -2.22 -3.25 -4.02
CA LEU A 79 -3.37 -3.69 -4.80
C LEU A 79 -3.23 -5.17 -5.16
N ALA A 80 -4.23 -5.97 -4.79
CA ALA A 80 -4.30 -7.36 -5.23
C ALA A 80 -4.51 -7.43 -6.76
N GLY A 81 -3.80 -8.34 -7.43
CA GLY A 81 -3.96 -8.61 -8.86
C GLY A 81 -3.49 -7.51 -9.82
N VAL A 82 -2.74 -6.51 -9.33
CA VAL A 82 -2.12 -5.47 -10.17
C VAL A 82 -0.63 -5.70 -10.22
N SER A 83 -0.11 -6.14 -11.36
CA SER A 83 1.29 -6.46 -11.55
C SER A 83 2.19 -5.23 -11.62
N ILE A 84 3.49 -5.42 -11.34
CA ILE A 84 4.52 -4.38 -11.50
C ILE A 84 4.54 -3.86 -12.94
N ASN A 85 4.35 -4.74 -13.92
CA ASN A 85 4.29 -4.32 -15.32
C ASN A 85 3.11 -3.36 -15.58
N ARG A 86 1.91 -3.67 -15.07
CA ARG A 86 0.74 -2.79 -15.18
C ARG A 86 0.95 -1.46 -14.45
N LEU A 87 1.61 -1.49 -13.28
CA LEU A 87 1.97 -0.27 -12.55
C LEU A 87 2.92 0.61 -13.38
N SER A 88 4.00 0.03 -13.92
CA SER A 88 5.00 0.74 -14.70
C SER A 88 4.45 1.29 -16.02
N GLN A 89 3.51 0.58 -16.66
CA GLN A 89 2.83 1.09 -17.85
C GLN A 89 1.93 2.29 -17.54
N LYS A 90 1.25 2.26 -16.39
CA LYS A 90 0.36 3.35 -15.98
C LYS A 90 1.12 4.56 -15.44
N PHE A 91 2.24 4.33 -14.78
CA PHE A 91 3.07 5.34 -14.14
C PHE A 91 4.52 5.28 -14.64
N PRO A 92 4.77 5.64 -15.92
CA PRO A 92 6.07 5.41 -16.57
C PRO A 92 7.21 6.22 -15.94
N ASN A 93 6.89 7.28 -15.19
CA ASN A 93 7.87 8.14 -14.51
C ASN A 93 8.12 7.72 -13.05
N HIS A 94 7.63 6.54 -12.64
CA HIS A 94 7.79 6.04 -11.29
C HIS A 94 8.46 4.67 -11.28
N LYS A 95 9.30 4.46 -10.30
CA LYS A 95 9.71 3.13 -9.88
C LYS A 95 8.54 2.48 -9.13
N CYS A 96 8.33 1.18 -9.31
CA CYS A 96 7.17 0.49 -8.76
C CYS A 96 7.58 -0.71 -7.90
N VAL A 97 6.92 -0.86 -6.77
CA VAL A 97 7.04 -1.99 -5.86
C VAL A 97 5.66 -2.58 -5.63
N ARG A 98 5.54 -3.89 -5.74
CA ARG A 98 4.32 -4.60 -5.40
C ARG A 98 4.46 -5.23 -4.01
N VAL A 99 3.48 -4.97 -3.17
CA VAL A 99 3.40 -5.48 -1.81
C VAL A 99 2.07 -6.19 -1.63
N VAL A 100 2.09 -7.32 -0.95
CA VAL A 100 0.88 -8.01 -0.50
C VAL A 100 0.97 -8.21 1.00
N THR A 101 -0.13 -8.05 1.69
CA THR A 101 -0.21 -8.19 3.14
C THR A 101 -1.54 -8.82 3.54
N ASN A 102 -1.68 -9.24 4.79
CA ASN A 102 -2.88 -9.90 5.29
C ASN A 102 -3.52 -9.15 6.46
N ILE A 103 -4.76 -9.51 6.82
CA ILE A 103 -5.56 -8.84 7.86
C ILE A 103 -4.85 -8.76 9.23
N PRO A 104 -4.09 -9.77 9.72
CA PRO A 104 -3.40 -9.68 10.99
C PRO A 104 -2.39 -8.52 11.12
N ILE A 105 -2.08 -7.80 10.03
CA ILE A 105 -1.27 -6.56 10.10
C ILE A 105 -1.90 -5.52 11.02
N THR A 106 -3.22 -5.51 11.17
CA THR A 106 -3.96 -4.56 12.02
C THR A 106 -3.66 -4.71 13.51
N ILE A 107 -3.16 -5.88 13.91
CA ILE A 107 -2.78 -6.21 15.29
C ILE A 107 -1.27 -6.46 15.42
N GLY A 108 -0.46 -6.06 14.46
CA GLY A 108 0.99 -6.24 14.48
C GLY A 108 1.46 -7.70 14.32
N LYS A 109 0.62 -8.58 13.76
CA LYS A 109 0.89 -10.01 13.52
C LYS A 109 0.78 -10.38 12.05
N GLY A 110 0.94 -9.39 11.18
CA GLY A 110 0.86 -9.59 9.74
C GLY A 110 2.04 -10.35 9.15
N VAL A 111 1.86 -10.74 7.89
CA VAL A 111 2.95 -11.12 6.99
C VAL A 111 2.84 -10.28 5.74
N THR A 112 3.99 -9.83 5.25
CA THR A 112 4.08 -8.96 4.08
C THR A 112 5.06 -9.53 3.08
N GLY A 113 4.60 -9.78 1.86
CA GLY A 113 5.42 -10.15 0.72
C GLY A 113 5.73 -8.92 -0.14
N ILE A 114 6.99 -8.75 -0.53
CA ILE A 114 7.45 -7.64 -1.36
C ILE A 114 8.09 -8.18 -2.63
N SER A 115 7.70 -7.62 -3.77
CA SER A 115 8.40 -7.80 -5.04
C SER A 115 8.83 -6.46 -5.60
N TRP A 116 10.10 -6.39 -5.99
CA TRP A 116 10.75 -5.18 -6.45
C TRP A 116 10.66 -5.03 -7.95
N GLY A 117 10.28 -3.86 -8.41
CA GLY A 117 10.39 -3.49 -9.81
C GLY A 117 11.83 -3.16 -10.22
N LYS A 118 11.99 -2.62 -11.41
CA LYS A 118 13.30 -2.23 -11.95
C LYS A 118 13.85 -0.98 -11.23
N GLU A 119 15.15 -0.89 -11.12
CA GLU A 119 15.92 0.30 -10.71
C GLU A 119 15.58 0.82 -9.29
N ILE A 120 15.03 -0.03 -8.41
CA ILE A 120 14.77 0.32 -7.01
C ILE A 120 16.10 0.47 -6.29
N THR A 121 16.32 1.64 -5.67
CA THR A 121 17.54 1.90 -4.88
C THR A 121 17.46 1.21 -3.52
N GLU A 122 18.62 1.04 -2.88
CA GLU A 122 18.67 0.43 -1.54
C GLU A 122 17.92 1.27 -0.51
N ASP A 123 18.01 2.59 -0.58
CA ASP A 123 17.24 3.51 0.29
C ASP A 123 15.74 3.33 0.12
N GLN A 124 15.26 3.15 -1.12
CA GLN A 124 13.85 2.89 -1.41
C GLN A 124 13.39 1.54 -0.88
N LYS A 125 14.25 0.50 -0.93
CA LYS A 125 13.97 -0.80 -0.32
C LYS A 125 13.88 -0.69 1.20
N GLN A 126 14.85 -0.04 1.81
CA GLN A 126 14.88 0.19 3.26
C GLN A 126 13.64 0.94 3.74
N PHE A 127 13.29 2.04 3.05
CA PHE A 127 12.08 2.80 3.35
C PHE A 127 10.82 1.94 3.24
N THR A 128 10.68 1.18 2.15
CA THR A 128 9.53 0.30 1.93
C THR A 128 9.42 -0.77 3.02
N LYS A 129 10.53 -1.39 3.42
CA LYS A 129 10.55 -2.37 4.53
C LYS A 129 10.11 -1.73 5.84
N LYS A 130 10.62 -0.54 6.16
CA LYS A 130 10.26 0.21 7.38
C LYS A 130 8.77 0.55 7.48
N LEU A 131 8.05 0.70 6.35
CA LEU A 131 6.60 0.93 6.37
C LEU A 131 5.84 -0.25 7.00
N PHE A 132 6.36 -1.47 6.89
CA PHE A 132 5.64 -2.69 7.28
C PHE A 132 6.27 -3.45 8.45
N GLU A 133 7.55 -3.27 8.75
CA GLU A 133 8.31 -4.08 9.73
C GLU A 133 7.73 -4.08 11.15
N ASN A 134 7.10 -2.98 11.57
CA ASN A 134 6.50 -2.87 12.90
C ASN A 134 5.15 -3.61 13.02
N THR A 135 4.55 -3.98 11.91
CA THR A 135 3.20 -4.57 11.89
C THR A 135 3.17 -5.94 11.24
N SER A 136 4.27 -6.34 10.58
CA SER A 136 4.33 -7.62 9.87
C SER A 136 5.76 -8.16 9.75
N LYS A 137 5.85 -9.48 9.61
CA LYS A 137 7.09 -10.15 9.18
C LYS A 137 7.21 -10.00 7.65
N ILE A 138 8.38 -9.54 7.18
CA ILE A 138 8.61 -9.22 5.77
C ILE A 138 9.31 -10.38 5.07
N TYR A 139 8.85 -10.69 3.86
CA TYR A 139 9.43 -11.65 2.94
C TYR A 139 9.59 -11.02 1.57
N GLU A 140 10.70 -11.34 0.88
CA GLU A 140 10.98 -10.83 -0.46
C GLU A 140 10.87 -11.99 -1.45
N PHE A 141 10.13 -11.77 -2.54
CA PHE A 141 9.89 -12.77 -3.58
C PHE A 141 10.02 -12.15 -4.97
N THR A 142 10.24 -13.00 -5.98
CA THR A 142 9.90 -12.63 -7.35
C THR A 142 8.38 -12.49 -7.48
N GLU A 143 7.91 -11.69 -8.43
CA GLU A 143 6.49 -11.34 -8.52
C GLU A 143 5.56 -12.55 -8.67
N ASP A 144 6.03 -13.60 -9.36
CA ASP A 144 5.27 -14.83 -9.62
C ASP A 144 4.85 -15.57 -8.34
N TYR A 145 5.61 -15.41 -7.25
CA TYR A 145 5.29 -16.04 -5.96
C TYR A 145 4.37 -15.20 -5.08
N LEU A 146 4.16 -13.92 -5.38
CA LEU A 146 3.33 -13.06 -4.53
C LEU A 146 1.86 -13.49 -4.50
N ASP A 147 1.30 -13.98 -5.60
CA ASP A 147 -0.09 -14.41 -5.64
C ASP A 147 -0.28 -15.73 -4.86
N ILE A 148 0.70 -16.63 -4.91
CA ILE A 148 0.72 -17.85 -4.10
C ILE A 148 0.84 -17.48 -2.61
N PHE A 149 1.76 -16.58 -2.27
CA PHE A 149 1.92 -16.07 -0.92
C PHE A 149 0.64 -15.43 -0.38
N LEU A 150 -0.04 -14.62 -1.20
CA LEU A 150 -1.31 -13.98 -0.84
C LEU A 150 -2.41 -15.03 -0.60
N ALA A 151 -2.54 -16.03 -1.47
CA ALA A 151 -3.52 -17.10 -1.32
C ALA A 151 -3.30 -17.86 0.00
N LEU A 152 -2.07 -18.21 0.32
CA LEU A 152 -1.72 -18.92 1.56
C LEU A 152 -1.97 -18.06 2.81
N THR A 153 -1.56 -16.80 2.81
CA THR A 153 -1.56 -15.95 4.01
C THR A 153 -2.87 -15.23 4.26
N SER A 154 -3.70 -15.04 3.23
CA SER A 154 -5.00 -14.37 3.35
C SER A 154 -6.15 -15.36 3.43
N SER A 155 -6.16 -16.41 2.61
CA SER A 155 -7.23 -17.42 2.61
C SER A 155 -6.98 -18.53 3.63
N GLY A 156 -5.73 -18.88 3.88
CA GLY A 156 -5.34 -19.93 4.85
C GLY A 156 -5.94 -19.73 6.25
N PRO A 157 -5.83 -18.55 6.88
CA PRO A 157 -6.43 -18.31 8.20
C PRO A 157 -7.96 -18.52 8.23
N ALA A 158 -8.66 -18.15 7.15
CA ALA A 158 -10.11 -18.36 7.07
C ALA A 158 -10.47 -19.85 7.00
N ILE A 159 -9.72 -20.63 6.23
CA ILE A 159 -9.91 -22.09 6.12
C ILE A 159 -9.64 -22.76 7.48
N ILE A 160 -8.55 -22.37 8.17
CA ILE A 160 -8.25 -22.92 9.50
C ILE A 160 -9.34 -22.55 10.50
N ALA A 161 -9.87 -21.31 10.46
CA ALA A 161 -10.97 -20.90 11.33
C ALA A 161 -12.22 -21.76 11.11
N LEU A 162 -12.60 -22.06 9.87
CA LEU A 162 -13.70 -22.95 9.54
C LEU A 162 -13.49 -24.39 10.06
N ILE A 163 -12.24 -24.89 9.97
CA ILE A 163 -11.91 -26.23 10.52
C ILE A 163 -12.07 -26.23 12.04
N ILE A 164 -11.55 -25.19 12.73
CA ILE A 164 -11.66 -25.07 14.18
C ILE A 164 -13.13 -24.97 14.59
N GLU A 165 -13.94 -24.17 13.90
CA GLU A 165 -15.37 -24.03 14.13
C GLU A 165 -16.08 -25.39 14.02
N ALA A 166 -15.85 -26.11 12.90
CA ALA A 166 -16.44 -27.44 12.68
C ALA A 166 -16.05 -28.48 13.76
N LEU A 167 -14.80 -28.41 14.29
CA LEU A 167 -14.35 -29.29 15.36
C LEU A 167 -14.88 -28.88 16.74
N SER A 168 -15.36 -27.66 16.90
CA SER A 168 -15.89 -27.16 18.17
C SER A 168 -17.40 -27.38 18.32
N ASP A 169 -18.09 -27.65 17.21
CA ASP A 169 -19.55 -27.87 17.18
C ASP A 169 -19.95 -29.32 17.44
N GLU A 170 -18.99 -30.23 17.71
CA GLU A 170 -19.17 -31.60 18.18
C GLU A 170 -19.06 -31.70 19.74
#